data_a21129b46a80b7ad505e059c0aa844a6
#
_entry.id   a21129b46a80b7ad505e059c0aa844a6
#
_cell.length_a   1.000
_cell.length_b   1.000
_cell.length_c   1.000
_cell.angle_alpha   90.00
_cell.angle_beta   90.00
_cell.angle_gamma   90.00
#
_symmetry.space_group_name_H-M   'P 1'
#
loop_
_entity.id
_entity.type
_entity.pdbx_description
1 polymer ?
#
loop_
_entity_poly.entity_id
_entity_poly.type
_entity_poly.pdbx_seq_one_letter_code
_entity_poly.pdbx_strand_id
1 'polypeptide(L)'
;NVYWEVGGLDERFFAHMEEIDFCWRLRSRGYRIVCLPLCEVYHVGGATLKTSDPKKTYLNFRNNLLMLYKNLPAKELKRVMRVRLILDYLAAGFFALRGKVGEARAVLKARCDYVAMRPQFETDRKENLQKSVNTDIGERYRFSLLWRVQGRRKRTYEELIG
;
A
#
# COMPACT_ATOMS: atom_id res chain seq x y z
N ASN A 1 -17.33 8.72 -16.77
CA ASN A 1 -16.78 9.18 -15.50
C ASN A 1 -15.56 8.31 -15.16
N VAL A 2 -14.39 8.94 -15.10
CA VAL A 2 -13.10 8.28 -14.88
C VAL A 2 -13.07 7.40 -13.62
N TYR A 3 -13.77 7.80 -12.55
CA TYR A 3 -13.87 7.00 -11.32
C TYR A 3 -14.36 5.57 -11.61
N TRP A 4 -15.47 5.45 -12.33
CA TRP A 4 -16.05 4.15 -12.66
C TRP A 4 -15.29 3.42 -13.76
N GLU A 5 -14.68 4.15 -14.68
CA GLU A 5 -13.86 3.58 -15.77
C GLU A 5 -12.64 2.85 -15.26
N VAL A 6 -12.04 3.34 -14.16
CA VAL A 6 -10.92 2.66 -13.51
C VAL A 6 -11.33 1.67 -12.42
N GLY A 7 -12.64 1.49 -12.19
CA GLY A 7 -13.22 0.51 -11.27
C GLY A 7 -13.36 0.99 -9.82
N GLY A 8 -13.37 2.31 -9.56
CA GLY A 8 -13.63 2.88 -8.24
C GLY A 8 -12.65 2.43 -7.14
N LEU A 9 -13.06 2.57 -5.88
CA LEU A 9 -12.35 2.01 -4.73
C LEU A 9 -12.66 0.50 -4.61
N ASP A 10 -11.66 -0.31 -4.34
CA ASP A 10 -11.81 -1.75 -4.20
C ASP A 10 -12.29 -2.12 -2.79
N GLU A 11 -13.55 -2.48 -2.65
CA GLU A 11 -14.20 -2.78 -1.36
C GLU A 11 -13.54 -3.92 -0.58
N ARG A 12 -12.80 -4.83 -1.24
CA ARG A 12 -12.07 -5.93 -0.59
C ARG A 12 -10.98 -5.43 0.35
N PHE A 13 -10.53 -4.18 0.18
CA PHE A 13 -9.59 -3.55 1.11
C PHE A 13 -10.25 -3.16 2.43
N PHE A 14 -11.53 -2.82 2.42
CA PHE A 14 -12.31 -2.34 3.57
C PHE A 14 -11.85 -0.96 4.09
N ALA A 15 -10.58 -0.83 4.46
CA ALA A 15 -9.95 0.41 4.90
C ALA A 15 -8.43 0.31 4.74
N HIS A 16 -7.77 1.41 4.42
CA HIS A 16 -6.35 1.57 4.14
C HIS A 16 -5.90 0.94 2.81
N MET A 17 -5.15 1.70 2.04
CA MET A 17 -4.55 1.39 0.73
C MET A 17 -5.54 1.39 -0.46
N GLU A 18 -6.86 1.47 -0.25
CA GLU A 18 -7.84 1.55 -1.33
C GLU A 18 -7.67 2.82 -2.17
N GLU A 19 -7.40 3.95 -1.50
CA GLU A 19 -7.13 5.22 -2.15
C GLU A 19 -5.81 5.23 -2.92
N ILE A 20 -4.78 4.58 -2.37
CA ILE A 20 -3.48 4.47 -3.03
C ILE A 20 -3.58 3.53 -4.23
N ASP A 21 -4.30 2.41 -4.10
CA ASP A 21 -4.60 1.49 -5.20
C ASP A 21 -5.34 2.21 -6.34
N PHE A 22 -6.35 3.01 -6.00
CA PHE A 22 -7.10 3.81 -6.95
C PHE A 22 -6.23 4.84 -7.68
N CYS A 23 -5.42 5.61 -6.93
CA CYS A 23 -4.47 6.55 -7.51
C CYS A 23 -3.44 5.86 -8.41
N TRP A 24 -2.97 4.67 -8.03
CA TRP A 24 -2.04 3.90 -8.85
C TRP A 24 -2.69 3.51 -10.19
N ARG A 25 -3.92 3.01 -10.17
CA ARG A 25 -4.66 2.65 -11.40
C ARG A 25 -4.88 3.87 -12.31
N LEU A 26 -5.25 5.02 -11.75
CA LEU A 26 -5.36 6.27 -12.50
C LEU A 26 -4.04 6.64 -13.18
N ARG A 27 -2.95 6.70 -12.41
CA ARG A 27 -1.63 7.10 -12.92
C ARG A 27 -1.09 6.13 -13.97
N SER A 28 -1.27 4.83 -13.76
CA SER A 28 -0.84 3.81 -14.71
C SER A 28 -1.60 3.88 -16.03
N ARG A 29 -2.85 4.33 -16.02
CA ARG A 29 -3.69 4.53 -17.21
C ARG A 29 -3.50 5.92 -17.87
N GLY A 30 -2.53 6.72 -17.40
CA GLY A 30 -2.17 8.02 -17.99
C GLY A 30 -2.98 9.20 -17.45
N TYR A 31 -3.90 9.00 -16.50
CA TYR A 31 -4.64 10.10 -15.89
C TYR A 31 -3.76 10.94 -14.97
N ARG A 32 -4.02 12.25 -14.92
CA ARG A 32 -3.40 13.15 -13.96
C ARG A 32 -4.24 13.25 -12.69
N ILE A 33 -3.56 13.33 -11.55
CA ILE A 33 -4.19 13.61 -10.25
C ILE A 33 -3.72 15.00 -9.84
N VAL A 34 -4.65 15.85 -9.43
CA VAL A 34 -4.36 17.22 -9.00
C VAL A 34 -4.95 17.44 -7.61
N CYS A 35 -4.26 18.23 -6.81
CA CYS A 35 -4.78 18.74 -5.54
C CYS A 35 -5.44 20.10 -5.81
N LEU A 36 -6.64 20.30 -5.26
CA LEU A 36 -7.35 21.57 -5.29
C LEU A 36 -7.27 22.20 -3.90
N PRO A 37 -6.33 23.14 -3.64
CA PRO A 37 -6.11 23.70 -2.31
C PRO A 37 -7.29 24.43 -1.70
N LEU A 38 -8.22 24.87 -2.55
CA LEU A 38 -9.44 25.56 -2.12
C LEU A 38 -10.59 24.62 -1.74
N CYS A 39 -10.44 23.32 -1.95
CA CYS A 39 -11.40 22.30 -1.52
C CYS A 39 -11.09 21.83 -0.12
N GLU A 40 -11.96 22.12 0.82
CA GLU A 40 -11.85 21.64 2.19
C GLU A 40 -12.69 20.38 2.41
N VAL A 41 -12.08 19.35 3.00
CA VAL A 41 -12.77 18.12 3.39
C VAL A 41 -12.50 17.86 4.87
N TYR A 42 -13.58 17.73 5.63
CA TYR A 42 -13.50 17.40 7.05
C TYR A 42 -13.35 15.86 7.21
N HIS A 43 -12.29 15.44 7.88
CA HIS A 43 -12.00 14.03 8.10
C HIS A 43 -11.91 13.74 9.60
N VAL A 44 -12.80 12.86 10.10
CA VAL A 44 -12.76 12.39 11.49
C VAL A 44 -11.73 11.27 11.59
N GLY A 45 -10.49 11.63 11.93
CA GLY A 45 -9.42 10.65 12.08
C GLY A 45 -9.72 9.61 13.15
N GLY A 46 -9.54 8.32 12.83
CA GLY A 46 -9.74 7.23 13.77
C GLY A 46 -11.20 6.81 14.01
N ALA A 47 -12.17 7.34 13.24
CA ALA A 47 -13.58 6.97 13.38
C ALA A 47 -13.84 5.48 13.12
N THR A 48 -13.11 4.89 12.17
CA THR A 48 -13.28 3.47 11.80
C THR A 48 -12.42 2.53 12.64
N LEU A 49 -11.18 2.93 12.96
CA LEU A 49 -10.21 2.09 13.70
C LEU A 49 -9.35 2.95 14.62
N LYS A 50 -9.28 2.58 15.91
CA LYS A 50 -8.38 3.24 16.87
C LYS A 50 -6.91 3.02 16.48
N THR A 51 -6.04 3.97 16.84
CA THR A 51 -4.61 3.93 16.50
C THR A 51 -3.88 2.69 17.02
N SER A 52 -4.32 2.15 18.17
CA SER A 52 -3.74 0.97 18.83
C SER A 52 -4.44 -0.36 18.50
N ASP A 53 -5.34 -0.38 17.49
CA ASP A 53 -6.07 -1.58 17.13
C ASP A 53 -5.20 -2.49 16.23
N PRO A 54 -4.88 -3.74 16.64
CA PRO A 54 -4.17 -4.70 15.80
C PRO A 54 -4.84 -4.94 14.44
N LYS A 55 -6.17 -4.72 14.34
CA LYS A 55 -6.90 -4.77 13.06
C LYS A 55 -6.38 -3.73 12.07
N LYS A 56 -6.00 -2.54 12.55
CA LYS A 56 -5.38 -1.50 11.70
C LYS A 56 -4.03 -1.98 11.14
N THR A 57 -3.18 -2.56 11.99
CA THR A 57 -1.91 -3.16 11.58
C THR A 57 -2.15 -4.27 10.55
N TYR A 58 -3.07 -5.18 10.82
CA TYR A 58 -3.44 -6.25 9.90
C TYR A 58 -3.86 -5.72 8.52
N LEU A 59 -4.78 -4.76 8.46
CA LEU A 59 -5.27 -4.21 7.20
C LEU A 59 -4.15 -3.50 6.43
N ASN A 60 -3.33 -2.69 7.09
CA ASN A 60 -2.19 -2.02 6.45
C ASN A 60 -1.22 -3.02 5.81
N PHE A 61 -0.85 -4.10 6.50
CA PHE A 61 0.07 -5.09 5.96
C PHE A 61 -0.56 -5.93 4.84
N ARG A 62 -1.79 -6.45 5.05
CA ARG A 62 -2.51 -7.26 4.06
C ARG A 62 -2.78 -6.46 2.78
N ASN A 63 -3.36 -5.29 2.93
CA ASN A 63 -3.79 -4.46 1.81
C ASN A 63 -2.59 -3.93 1.02
N ASN A 64 -1.50 -3.56 1.70
CA ASN A 64 -0.26 -3.18 1.01
C ASN A 64 0.27 -4.31 0.11
N LEU A 65 0.27 -5.56 0.60
CA LEU A 65 0.71 -6.71 -0.19
C LEU A 65 -0.22 -6.96 -1.38
N LEU A 66 -1.55 -6.88 -1.19
CA LEU A 66 -2.54 -7.05 -2.25
C LEU A 66 -2.44 -5.93 -3.29
N MET A 67 -2.31 -4.68 -2.87
CA MET A 67 -2.11 -3.52 -3.74
C MET A 67 -0.84 -3.67 -4.60
N LEU A 68 0.28 -4.05 -3.98
CA LEU A 68 1.53 -4.31 -4.69
C LEU A 68 1.37 -5.44 -5.70
N TYR A 69 0.71 -6.54 -5.32
CA TYR A 69 0.42 -7.65 -6.22
C TYR A 69 -0.44 -7.21 -7.40
N LYS A 70 -1.49 -6.45 -7.14
CA LYS A 70 -2.48 -6.00 -8.12
C LYS A 70 -1.87 -5.07 -9.19
N ASN A 71 -0.90 -4.22 -8.81
CA ASN A 71 -0.45 -3.11 -9.66
C ASN A 71 1.01 -3.18 -10.13
N LEU A 72 1.90 -3.92 -9.42
CA LEU A 72 3.31 -3.95 -9.81
C LEU A 72 3.55 -4.73 -11.11
N PRO A 73 4.39 -4.20 -12.02
CA PRO A 73 4.89 -4.94 -13.16
C PRO A 73 5.56 -6.26 -12.75
N ALA A 74 5.40 -7.31 -13.58
CA ALA A 74 5.90 -8.65 -13.26
C ALA A 74 7.42 -8.68 -12.98
N LYS A 75 8.19 -7.84 -13.68
CA LYS A 75 9.65 -7.71 -13.49
C LYS A 75 10.04 -7.25 -12.08
N GLU A 76 9.23 -6.39 -11.48
CA GLU A 76 9.49 -5.81 -10.16
C GLU A 76 8.88 -6.64 -9.02
N LEU A 77 7.73 -7.27 -9.27
CA LEU A 77 6.92 -7.94 -8.24
C LEU A 77 7.73 -8.92 -7.40
N LYS A 78 8.49 -9.84 -8.04
CA LYS A 78 9.26 -10.86 -7.31
C LYS A 78 10.30 -10.24 -6.36
N ARG A 79 10.99 -9.17 -6.80
CA ARG A 79 11.99 -8.49 -5.98
C ARG A 79 11.33 -7.76 -4.81
N VAL A 80 10.29 -6.98 -5.09
CA VAL A 80 9.58 -6.20 -4.06
C VAL A 80 8.96 -7.13 -3.03
N MET A 81 8.31 -8.22 -3.44
CA MET A 81 7.68 -9.17 -2.51
C MET A 81 8.69 -9.94 -1.65
N ARG A 82 9.91 -10.21 -2.15
CA ARG A 82 10.99 -10.76 -1.32
C ARG A 82 11.47 -9.78 -0.25
N VAL A 83 11.68 -8.51 -0.62
CA VAL A 83 12.04 -7.46 0.33
C VAL A 83 10.93 -7.29 1.38
N ARG A 84 9.67 -7.23 0.94
CA ARG A 84 8.51 -7.16 1.86
C ARG A 84 8.44 -8.35 2.79
N LEU A 85 8.75 -9.56 2.32
CA LEU A 85 8.79 -10.74 3.18
C LEU A 85 9.74 -10.53 4.38
N ILE A 86 10.95 -10.10 4.10
CA ILE A 86 11.97 -9.86 5.15
C ILE A 86 11.49 -8.74 6.09
N LEU A 87 11.06 -7.60 5.54
CA LEU A 87 10.64 -6.45 6.34
C LEU A 87 9.41 -6.74 7.20
N ASP A 88 8.46 -7.53 6.71
CA ASP A 88 7.26 -7.90 7.46
C ASP A 88 7.60 -8.81 8.65
N TYR A 89 8.50 -9.78 8.46
CA TYR A 89 8.95 -10.63 9.59
C TYR A 89 9.80 -9.84 10.59
N LEU A 90 10.64 -8.91 10.14
CA LEU A 90 11.37 -8.01 11.04
C LEU A 90 10.39 -7.12 11.84
N ALA A 91 9.34 -6.62 11.20
CA ALA A 91 8.30 -5.84 11.89
C ALA A 91 7.56 -6.68 12.93
N ALA A 92 7.19 -7.93 12.60
CA ALA A 92 6.55 -8.84 13.55
C ALA A 92 7.45 -9.12 14.76
N GLY A 93 8.75 -9.40 14.54
CA GLY A 93 9.73 -9.58 15.61
C GLY A 93 9.89 -8.33 16.47
N PHE A 94 9.97 -7.15 15.84
CA PHE A 94 10.05 -5.89 16.56
C PHE A 94 8.82 -5.62 17.44
N PHE A 95 7.61 -5.90 16.95
CA PHE A 95 6.39 -5.79 17.76
C PHE A 95 6.40 -6.77 18.92
N ALA A 96 6.81 -8.03 18.68
CA ALA A 96 6.90 -9.06 19.73
C ALA A 96 7.88 -8.65 20.84
N LEU A 97 9.08 -8.17 20.48
CA LEU A 97 10.09 -7.69 21.43
C LEU A 97 9.61 -6.48 22.26
N ARG A 98 8.66 -5.71 21.76
CA ARG A 98 8.03 -4.59 22.49
C ARG A 98 6.78 -5.00 23.27
N GLY A 99 6.51 -6.29 23.42
CA GLY A 99 5.33 -6.79 24.08
C GLY A 99 4.00 -6.59 23.32
N LYS A 100 4.05 -6.09 22.07
CA LYS A 100 2.88 -5.86 21.22
C LYS A 100 2.53 -7.12 20.43
N VAL A 101 2.16 -8.18 21.16
CA VAL A 101 1.89 -9.51 20.58
C VAL A 101 0.70 -9.49 19.61
N GLY A 102 -0.29 -8.64 19.86
CA GLY A 102 -1.44 -8.47 18.96
C GLY A 102 -1.03 -8.00 17.58
N GLU A 103 -0.19 -6.97 17.50
CA GLU A 103 0.36 -6.42 16.25
C GLU A 103 1.29 -7.43 15.56
N ALA A 104 2.11 -8.16 16.32
CA ALA A 104 2.96 -9.21 15.74
C ALA A 104 2.11 -10.29 15.05
N ARG A 105 1.07 -10.79 15.73
CA ARG A 105 0.11 -11.75 15.16
C ARG A 105 -0.64 -11.16 13.95
N ALA A 106 -0.99 -9.88 14.01
CA ALA A 106 -1.67 -9.17 12.92
C ALA A 106 -0.82 -9.16 11.64
N VAL A 107 0.49 -8.90 11.74
CA VAL A 107 1.41 -8.94 10.59
C VAL A 107 1.50 -10.34 10.00
N LEU A 108 1.67 -11.38 10.84
CA LEU A 108 1.74 -12.76 10.36
C LEU A 108 0.44 -13.21 9.70
N LYS A 109 -0.71 -12.89 10.33
CA LYS A 109 -2.04 -13.16 9.76
C LYS A 109 -2.22 -12.45 8.42
N ALA A 110 -1.82 -11.19 8.31
CA ALA A 110 -1.91 -10.41 7.08
C ALA A 110 -1.17 -11.09 5.92
N ARG A 111 -0.02 -11.70 6.17
CA ARG A 111 0.73 -12.46 5.16
C ARG A 111 0.02 -13.75 4.74
N CYS A 112 -0.51 -14.50 5.71
CA CYS A 112 -1.30 -15.71 5.40
C CYS A 112 -2.51 -15.36 4.55
N ASP A 113 -3.27 -14.35 4.97
CA ASP A 113 -4.49 -13.93 4.27
C ASP A 113 -4.16 -13.34 2.88
N TYR A 114 -3.04 -12.61 2.72
CA TYR A 114 -2.56 -12.20 1.41
C TYR A 114 -2.39 -13.40 0.46
N VAL A 115 -1.75 -14.47 0.92
CA VAL A 115 -1.55 -15.67 0.09
C VAL A 115 -2.88 -16.31 -0.28
N ALA A 116 -3.81 -16.42 0.67
CA ALA A 116 -5.13 -16.99 0.46
C ALA A 116 -6.02 -16.13 -0.47
N MET A 117 -5.93 -14.80 -0.35
CA MET A 117 -6.75 -13.86 -1.13
C MET A 117 -6.17 -13.56 -2.52
N ARG A 118 -4.86 -13.73 -2.72
CA ARG A 118 -4.19 -13.39 -3.99
C ARG A 118 -4.90 -13.90 -5.25
N PRO A 119 -5.44 -15.14 -5.31
CA PRO A 119 -6.14 -15.61 -6.48
C PRO A 119 -7.35 -14.75 -6.88
N GLN A 120 -8.04 -14.16 -5.91
CA GLN A 120 -9.20 -13.29 -6.15
C GLN A 120 -8.83 -11.97 -6.85
N PHE A 121 -7.55 -11.60 -6.85
CA PHE A 121 -7.01 -10.38 -7.49
C PHE A 121 -6.30 -10.66 -8.82
N GLU A 122 -6.28 -11.91 -9.27
CA GLU A 122 -5.55 -12.29 -10.50
C GLU A 122 -6.14 -11.62 -11.75
N THR A 123 -7.46 -11.58 -11.86
CA THR A 123 -8.17 -10.94 -12.98
C THR A 123 -7.90 -9.44 -12.99
N ASP A 124 -8.06 -8.77 -11.84
CA ASP A 124 -7.77 -7.33 -11.71
C ASP A 124 -6.31 -7.01 -12.06
N ARG A 125 -5.39 -7.87 -11.62
CA ARG A 125 -3.97 -7.72 -11.96
C ARG A 125 -3.74 -7.78 -13.47
N LYS A 126 -4.30 -8.77 -14.15
CA LYS A 126 -4.17 -8.90 -15.61
C LYS A 126 -4.73 -7.68 -16.32
N GLU A 127 -5.92 -7.25 -15.92
CA GLU A 127 -6.58 -6.07 -16.48
C GLU A 127 -5.77 -4.79 -16.26
N ASN A 128 -5.30 -4.56 -15.02
CA ASN A 128 -4.51 -3.36 -14.69
C ASN A 128 -3.21 -3.31 -15.47
N LEU A 129 -2.49 -4.43 -15.61
CA LEU A 129 -1.26 -4.47 -16.39
C LEU A 129 -1.51 -4.31 -17.89
N GLN A 130 -2.61 -4.84 -18.40
CA GLN A 130 -3.00 -4.69 -19.82
C GLN A 130 -3.39 -3.26 -20.15
N LYS A 131 -4.14 -2.58 -19.26
CA LYS A 131 -4.60 -1.20 -19.44
C LYS A 131 -3.54 -0.16 -19.05
N SER A 132 -2.39 -0.58 -18.53
CA SER A 132 -1.33 0.32 -18.13
C SER A 132 -0.58 0.84 -19.35
N VAL A 133 -0.64 2.15 -19.57
CA VAL A 133 0.12 2.88 -20.60
C VAL A 133 1.38 3.49 -20.01
N ASN A 134 1.43 3.67 -18.69
CA ASN A 134 2.58 4.20 -17.97
C ASN A 134 2.95 3.28 -16.80
N THR A 135 4.06 2.54 -16.94
CA THR A 135 4.58 1.67 -15.89
C THR A 135 5.59 2.36 -14.98
N ASP A 136 6.14 3.48 -15.41
CA ASP A 136 7.06 4.30 -14.62
C ASP A 136 6.35 5.56 -14.11
N ILE A 137 5.64 5.38 -12.99
CA ILE A 137 4.95 6.46 -12.30
C ILE A 137 5.98 7.25 -11.49
N GLY A 138 6.26 8.50 -11.88
CA GLY A 138 7.28 9.34 -11.27
C GLY A 138 7.09 9.58 -9.76
N GLU A 139 5.83 9.58 -9.31
CA GLU A 139 5.48 9.71 -7.89
C GLU A 139 5.75 8.43 -7.07
N ARG A 140 6.09 7.33 -7.72
CA ARG A 140 6.45 6.07 -7.04
C ARG A 140 7.94 6.02 -6.76
N TYR A 141 8.32 6.34 -5.54
CA TYR A 141 9.71 6.27 -5.13
C TYR A 141 10.22 4.83 -5.07
N ARG A 142 11.41 4.60 -5.65
CA ARG A 142 12.06 3.27 -5.73
C ARG A 142 13.00 2.99 -4.56
N PHE A 143 12.89 3.73 -3.48
CA PHE A 143 13.71 3.58 -2.28
C PHE A 143 12.86 3.32 -1.03
N SER A 144 13.48 2.83 0.03
CA SER A 144 12.83 2.62 1.32
C SER A 144 12.80 3.93 2.11
N LEU A 145 11.59 4.44 2.40
CA LEU A 145 11.39 5.58 3.29
C LEU A 145 11.95 5.31 4.69
N LEU A 146 11.75 4.09 5.22
CA LEU A 146 12.32 3.71 6.52
C LEU A 146 13.83 3.86 6.56
N TRP A 147 14.52 3.44 5.51
CA TRP A 147 15.97 3.58 5.42
C TRP A 147 16.40 5.05 5.34
N ARG A 148 15.70 5.89 4.59
CA ARG A 148 16.02 7.32 4.50
C ARG A 148 15.74 8.05 5.83
N VAL A 149 14.59 7.78 6.46
CA VAL A 149 14.20 8.44 7.72
C VAL A 149 15.06 7.95 8.89
N GLN A 150 15.19 6.65 9.08
CA GLN A 150 15.90 6.09 10.25
C GLN A 150 17.40 5.92 10.01
N GLY A 151 17.81 5.44 8.83
CA GLY A 151 19.21 5.22 8.51
C GLY A 151 19.98 6.48 8.18
N ARG A 152 19.38 7.39 7.41
CA ARG A 152 20.00 8.68 7.02
C ARG A 152 19.53 9.88 7.83
N ARG A 153 18.66 9.69 8.82
CA ARG A 153 18.08 10.73 9.68
C ARG A 153 17.44 11.92 8.95
N LYS A 154 16.95 11.68 7.72
CA LYS A 154 16.23 12.69 6.93
C LYS A 154 14.85 12.93 7.55
N ARG A 155 14.48 14.18 7.77
CA ARG A 155 13.28 14.55 8.55
C ARG A 155 12.24 15.31 7.74
N THR A 156 12.64 15.99 6.67
CA THR A 156 11.71 16.77 5.83
C THR A 156 11.41 16.01 4.53
N TYR A 157 10.28 16.36 3.92
CA TYR A 157 9.89 15.80 2.63
C TYR A 157 10.91 16.11 1.54
N GLU A 158 11.41 17.35 1.51
CA GLU A 158 12.43 17.79 0.54
C GLU A 158 13.73 16.98 0.67
N GLU A 159 14.18 16.74 1.90
CA GLU A 159 15.36 15.89 2.14
C GLU A 159 15.12 14.42 1.71
N LEU A 160 13.87 13.95 1.76
CA LEU A 160 13.54 12.58 1.40
C LEU A 160 13.54 12.33 -0.10
N ILE A 161 13.16 13.33 -0.90
CA ILE A 161 12.99 13.21 -2.35
C ILE A 161 14.17 13.78 -3.16
N GLY A 162 14.95 14.70 -2.56
CA GLY A 162 16.17 15.32 -3.13
C GLY A 162 17.40 14.37 -3.02
#